data_78480a838cb69e66a6caba883295eeda
#
_entry.id   78480a838cb69e66a6caba883295eeda
#
_cell.length_a   1.000
_cell.length_b   1.000
_cell.length_c   1.000
_cell.angle_alpha   90.00
_cell.angle_beta   90.00
_cell.angle_gamma   90.00
#
_symmetry.space_group_name_H-M   'P 1'
#
loop_
_entity.id
_entity.type
_entity.pdbx_description
1 polymer ?
#
loop_
_entity_poly.entity_id
_entity_poly.type
_entity_poly.pdbx_seq_one_letter_code
_entity_poly.pdbx_strand_id
1 'polypeptide(L)'
;MPSERFSAEEITRASQSNLAFAFVSLGKARRRDITIFYAFCRLIDDIADSTDLAAEEKARRLTLWRGALHGPVTQEPPLAPEVRGLINRYAITPAMLEEIMDGVEMDLTISRYETFAALREYCYRVASAVGLVSIEIFGYQNPACREYAIELGLALQVTNILRDVAKDFANGRIYLPREDMTRFNYTEVDLAAGIHDDRFVRLMQFEAGRAHEYFRQAAAFLPREDRRSMIGAQIMASIYHALLRQMEQDRFRVFNRQYRLSKLAKFLHVGRQLLKVR
;
A
#
# COMPACT_ATOMS: atom_id res chain seq x y z
N MET A 1 15.67 -27.72 -0.84
CA MET A 1 14.30 -27.36 -1.19
C MET A 1 14.30 -26.78 -2.59
N PRO A 2 13.49 -27.28 -3.55
CA PRO A 2 13.51 -26.72 -4.89
C PRO A 2 13.00 -25.27 -4.82
N SER A 3 13.74 -24.36 -5.43
CA SER A 3 13.36 -22.99 -5.64
C SER A 3 12.16 -22.97 -6.59
N GLU A 4 10.95 -22.89 -6.06
CA GLU A 4 9.78 -22.59 -6.88
C GLU A 4 10.00 -21.21 -7.50
N ARG A 5 10.33 -21.19 -8.79
CA ARG A 5 10.38 -19.98 -9.60
C ARG A 5 8.94 -19.53 -9.86
N PHE A 6 8.33 -18.86 -8.88
CA PHE A 6 7.07 -18.18 -9.16
C PHE A 6 7.35 -17.01 -10.10
N SER A 7 6.65 -16.97 -11.22
CA SER A 7 6.69 -15.81 -12.10
C SER A 7 6.02 -14.61 -11.42
N ALA A 8 6.43 -13.37 -11.77
CA ALA A 8 5.79 -12.16 -11.25
C ALA A 8 4.27 -12.18 -11.44
N GLU A 9 3.79 -12.82 -12.51
CA GLU A 9 2.37 -12.97 -12.83
C GLU A 9 1.66 -13.93 -11.86
N GLU A 10 2.31 -15.02 -11.44
CA GLU A 10 1.75 -15.96 -10.45
C GLU A 10 1.63 -15.33 -9.08
N ILE A 11 2.67 -14.60 -8.62
CA ILE A 11 2.67 -13.87 -7.36
C ILE A 11 1.54 -12.82 -7.35
N THR A 12 1.41 -12.04 -8.43
CA THR A 12 0.38 -11.02 -8.56
C THR A 12 -1.02 -11.61 -8.60
N ARG A 13 -1.20 -12.76 -9.26
CA ARG A 13 -2.50 -13.44 -9.36
C ARG A 13 -2.93 -14.03 -8.01
N ALA A 14 -2.00 -14.60 -7.26
CA ALA A 14 -2.25 -15.19 -5.94
C ALA A 14 -2.67 -14.14 -4.89
N SER A 15 -2.17 -12.91 -5.00
CA SER A 15 -2.45 -11.84 -4.02
C SER A 15 -3.88 -11.31 -4.00
N GLN A 16 -4.72 -11.61 -5.01
CA GLN A 16 -6.10 -11.09 -5.16
C GLN A 16 -6.23 -9.56 -4.99
N SER A 17 -5.17 -8.82 -5.27
CA SER A 17 -5.07 -7.38 -5.02
C SER A 17 -6.03 -6.55 -5.90
N ASN A 18 -6.48 -5.41 -5.38
CA ASN A 18 -7.20 -4.39 -6.14
C ASN A 18 -6.36 -3.81 -7.30
N LEU A 19 -5.03 -3.92 -7.22
CA LEU A 19 -4.07 -3.44 -8.21
C LEU A 19 -4.24 -4.10 -9.60
N ALA A 20 -4.65 -5.36 -9.66
CA ALA A 20 -4.90 -6.03 -10.93
C ALA A 20 -5.93 -5.28 -11.80
N PHE A 21 -6.92 -4.63 -11.17
CA PHE A 21 -7.92 -3.80 -11.88
C PHE A 21 -7.32 -2.50 -12.42
N ALA A 22 -6.34 -1.93 -11.71
CA ALA A 22 -5.63 -0.72 -12.16
C ALA A 22 -4.74 -0.99 -13.38
N PHE A 23 -4.16 -2.19 -13.46
CA PHE A 23 -3.23 -2.55 -14.54
C PHE A 23 -3.90 -2.81 -15.90
N VAL A 24 -5.21 -3.03 -15.94
CA VAL A 24 -5.97 -3.28 -17.20
C VAL A 24 -5.84 -2.11 -18.18
N SER A 25 -5.67 -0.89 -17.69
CA SER A 25 -5.56 0.32 -18.51
C SER A 25 -4.18 0.55 -19.13
N LEU A 26 -3.17 -0.21 -18.73
CA LEU A 26 -1.79 -0.07 -19.19
C LEU A 26 -1.51 -0.88 -20.46
N GLY A 27 -0.65 -0.36 -21.34
CA GLY A 27 -0.10 -1.13 -22.46
C GLY A 27 0.71 -2.34 -21.99
N LYS A 28 0.86 -3.36 -22.85
CA LYS A 28 1.47 -4.66 -22.49
C LYS A 28 2.82 -4.54 -21.75
N ALA A 29 3.73 -3.67 -22.25
CA ALA A 29 5.05 -3.51 -21.65
C ALA A 29 4.96 -2.94 -20.21
N ARG A 30 4.28 -1.80 -20.03
CA ARG A 30 4.11 -1.19 -18.69
C ARG A 30 3.32 -2.07 -17.73
N ARG A 31 2.37 -2.86 -18.24
CA ARG A 31 1.63 -3.84 -17.43
C ARG A 31 2.56 -4.93 -16.91
N ARG A 32 3.47 -5.47 -17.74
CA ARG A 32 4.49 -6.42 -17.31
C ARG A 32 5.38 -5.79 -16.24
N ASP A 33 5.87 -4.59 -16.49
CA ASP A 33 6.83 -3.91 -15.62
C ASP A 33 6.20 -3.58 -14.24
N ILE A 34 4.97 -3.08 -14.20
CA ILE A 34 4.27 -2.86 -12.92
C ILE A 34 3.96 -4.19 -12.19
N THR A 35 3.74 -5.28 -12.92
CA THR A 35 3.55 -6.61 -12.34
C THR A 35 4.84 -7.11 -11.66
N ILE A 36 6.01 -6.87 -12.28
CA ILE A 36 7.32 -7.18 -11.68
C ILE A 36 7.52 -6.36 -10.40
N PHE A 37 7.26 -5.06 -10.46
CA PHE A 37 7.39 -4.18 -9.29
C PHE A 37 6.45 -4.61 -8.15
N TYR A 38 5.20 -4.93 -8.47
CA TYR A 38 4.25 -5.41 -7.48
C TYR A 38 4.69 -6.74 -6.85
N ALA A 39 5.21 -7.66 -7.66
CA ALA A 39 5.75 -8.92 -7.16
C ALA A 39 6.95 -8.70 -6.23
N PHE A 40 7.82 -7.72 -6.51
CA PHE A 40 8.88 -7.30 -5.59
C PHE A 40 8.30 -6.85 -4.24
N CYS A 41 7.37 -5.88 -4.24
CA CYS A 41 6.75 -5.41 -3.00
C CYS A 41 6.14 -6.57 -2.20
N ARG A 42 5.42 -7.48 -2.87
CA ARG A 42 4.79 -8.61 -2.22
C ARG A 42 5.80 -9.59 -1.60
N LEU A 43 6.92 -9.86 -2.28
CA LEU A 43 7.98 -10.72 -1.75
C LEU A 43 8.66 -10.11 -0.52
N ILE A 44 8.87 -8.79 -0.51
CA ILE A 44 9.42 -8.09 0.65
C ILE A 44 8.44 -8.16 1.84
N ASP A 45 7.15 -7.90 1.61
CA ASP A 45 6.09 -8.04 2.62
C ASP A 45 6.04 -9.48 3.17
N ASP A 46 6.05 -10.49 2.30
CA ASP A 46 5.97 -11.91 2.69
C ASP A 46 7.18 -12.35 3.54
N ILE A 47 8.37 -11.77 3.33
CA ILE A 47 9.52 -12.02 4.19
C ILE A 47 9.26 -11.47 5.60
N ALA A 48 8.77 -10.25 5.71
CA ALA A 48 8.53 -9.61 7.01
C ALA A 48 7.36 -10.25 7.76
N ASP A 49 6.28 -10.58 7.06
CA ASP A 49 5.06 -11.14 7.66
C ASP A 49 5.13 -12.66 7.92
N SER A 50 6.17 -13.35 7.43
CA SER A 50 6.31 -14.80 7.63
C SER A 50 6.37 -15.14 9.11
N THR A 51 5.54 -16.06 9.56
CA THR A 51 5.59 -16.66 10.91
C THR A 51 6.60 -17.80 11.00
N ASP A 52 7.03 -18.34 9.86
CA ASP A 52 7.89 -19.53 9.78
C ASP A 52 9.38 -19.16 9.73
N LEU A 53 9.72 -17.89 9.54
CA LEU A 53 11.07 -17.40 9.46
C LEU A 53 11.52 -16.77 10.79
N ALA A 54 12.69 -17.20 11.28
CA ALA A 54 13.35 -16.51 12.39
C ALA A 54 13.78 -15.09 12.00
N ALA A 55 13.92 -14.19 12.99
CA ALA A 55 14.26 -12.78 12.77
C ALA A 55 15.58 -12.63 11.98
N GLU A 56 16.58 -13.43 12.29
CA GLU A 56 17.88 -13.42 11.62
C GLU A 56 17.76 -13.80 10.14
N GLU A 57 16.90 -14.77 9.83
CA GLU A 57 16.67 -15.18 8.44
C GLU A 57 15.89 -14.13 7.64
N LYS A 58 14.92 -13.44 8.27
CA LYS A 58 14.25 -12.27 7.68
C LYS A 58 15.26 -11.17 7.33
N ALA A 59 16.09 -10.79 8.30
CA ALA A 59 17.12 -9.77 8.11
C ALA A 59 18.12 -10.17 7.01
N ARG A 60 18.56 -11.44 6.99
CA ARG A 60 19.45 -11.97 5.94
C ARG A 60 18.84 -11.86 4.55
N ARG A 61 17.55 -12.23 4.39
CA ARG A 61 16.85 -12.15 3.09
C ARG A 61 16.65 -10.71 2.62
N LEU A 62 16.30 -9.79 3.53
CA LEU A 62 16.18 -8.37 3.19
C LEU A 62 17.53 -7.77 2.82
N THR A 63 18.63 -8.11 3.54
CA THR A 63 20.00 -7.71 3.18
C THR A 63 20.40 -8.21 1.79
N LEU A 64 20.06 -9.47 1.48
CA LEU A 64 20.32 -10.05 0.16
C LEU A 64 19.57 -9.29 -0.95
N TRP A 65 18.32 -8.92 -0.71
CA TRP A 65 17.56 -8.08 -1.64
C TRP A 65 18.21 -6.71 -1.85
N ARG A 66 18.63 -6.02 -0.76
CA ARG A 66 19.33 -4.73 -0.88
C ARG A 66 20.56 -4.85 -1.76
N GLY A 67 21.44 -5.83 -1.50
CA GLY A 67 22.60 -6.06 -2.36
C GLY A 67 22.21 -6.32 -3.81
N ALA A 68 21.17 -7.12 -4.04
CA ALA A 68 20.71 -7.48 -5.38
C ALA A 68 20.11 -6.31 -6.17
N LEU A 69 19.66 -5.24 -5.53
CA LEU A 69 19.20 -4.00 -6.23
C LEU A 69 20.35 -3.26 -6.91
N HIS A 70 21.56 -3.31 -6.35
CA HIS A 70 22.74 -2.61 -6.86
C HIS A 70 23.52 -3.42 -7.92
N GLY A 71 23.37 -4.74 -7.95
CA GLY A 71 24.05 -5.61 -8.90
C GLY A 71 23.83 -7.10 -8.62
N PRO A 72 24.34 -7.97 -9.47
CA PRO A 72 24.28 -9.41 -9.24
C PRO A 72 25.02 -9.81 -7.95
N VAL A 73 24.39 -10.62 -7.12
CA VAL A 73 24.98 -11.15 -5.88
C VAL A 73 24.85 -12.66 -5.84
N THR A 74 25.70 -13.32 -5.03
CA THR A 74 25.63 -14.78 -4.83
C THR A 74 24.28 -15.14 -4.19
N GLN A 75 23.58 -16.13 -4.76
CA GLN A 75 22.24 -16.55 -4.30
C GLN A 75 21.19 -15.43 -4.34
N GLU A 76 21.28 -14.54 -5.34
CA GLU A 76 20.31 -13.47 -5.48
C GLU A 76 18.86 -14.00 -5.61
N PRO A 77 17.87 -13.23 -5.14
CA PRO A 77 16.46 -13.59 -5.32
C PRO A 77 16.12 -13.74 -6.81
N PRO A 78 15.32 -14.75 -7.20
CA PRO A 78 15.06 -15.06 -8.63
C PRO A 78 14.47 -13.87 -9.42
N LEU A 79 13.73 -12.97 -8.77
CA LEU A 79 13.13 -11.79 -9.40
C LEU A 79 14.11 -10.59 -9.50
N ALA A 80 15.25 -10.62 -8.82
CA ALA A 80 16.16 -9.47 -8.75
C ALA A 80 16.67 -8.98 -10.11
N PRO A 81 17.02 -9.83 -11.09
CA PRO A 81 17.40 -9.36 -12.43
C PRO A 81 16.29 -8.57 -13.14
N GLU A 82 15.03 -8.98 -12.97
CA GLU A 82 13.89 -8.28 -13.56
C GLU A 82 13.64 -6.92 -12.87
N VAL A 83 13.81 -6.85 -11.54
CA VAL A 83 13.74 -5.60 -10.77
C VAL A 83 14.86 -4.63 -11.18
N ARG A 84 16.11 -5.09 -11.33
CA ARG A 84 17.19 -4.28 -11.90
C ARG A 84 16.88 -3.81 -13.33
N GLY A 85 16.16 -4.64 -14.10
CA GLY A 85 15.66 -4.24 -15.40
C GLY A 85 14.70 -3.04 -15.33
N LEU A 86 13.91 -2.88 -14.28
CA LEU A 86 13.07 -1.69 -14.05
C LEU A 86 13.94 -0.47 -13.74
N ILE A 87 14.93 -0.59 -12.85
CA ILE A 87 15.87 0.47 -12.50
C ILE A 87 16.55 1.02 -13.77
N ASN A 88 17.01 0.13 -14.65
CA ASN A 88 17.67 0.53 -15.88
C ASN A 88 16.74 1.16 -16.94
N ARG A 89 15.45 0.88 -16.87
CA ARG A 89 14.47 1.30 -17.88
C ARG A 89 13.72 2.57 -17.54
N TYR A 90 13.55 2.83 -16.26
CA TYR A 90 12.78 3.95 -15.73
C TYR A 90 13.67 4.82 -14.84
N ALA A 91 13.19 6.01 -14.45
CA ALA A 91 13.87 6.87 -13.49
C ALA A 91 13.71 6.35 -12.04
N ILE A 92 13.84 5.03 -11.86
CA ILE A 92 13.80 4.35 -10.59
C ILE A 92 15.23 4.15 -10.10
N THR A 93 15.49 4.50 -8.84
CA THR A 93 16.79 4.27 -8.22
C THR A 93 16.71 3.13 -7.20
N PRO A 94 17.84 2.43 -6.90
CA PRO A 94 17.87 1.48 -5.79
C PRO A 94 17.33 2.06 -4.49
N ALA A 95 17.68 3.34 -4.18
CA ALA A 95 17.23 4.03 -2.97
C ALA A 95 15.70 4.15 -2.87
N MET A 96 14.97 4.31 -3.98
CA MET A 96 13.50 4.33 -3.96
C MET A 96 12.91 2.99 -3.55
N LEU A 97 13.54 1.88 -3.94
CA LEU A 97 13.13 0.53 -3.56
C LEU A 97 13.55 0.19 -2.13
N GLU A 98 14.71 0.68 -1.70
CA GLU A 98 15.19 0.55 -0.33
C GLU A 98 14.31 1.31 0.66
N GLU A 99 13.76 2.47 0.30
CA GLU A 99 12.79 3.22 1.12
C GLU A 99 11.53 2.36 1.41
N ILE A 100 11.06 1.58 0.43
CA ILE A 100 9.96 0.64 0.63
C ILE A 100 10.37 -0.48 1.59
N MET A 101 11.58 -1.01 1.42
CA MET A 101 12.12 -2.05 2.31
C MET A 101 12.29 -1.55 3.74
N ASP A 102 12.75 -0.30 3.91
CA ASP A 102 12.84 0.34 5.24
C ASP A 102 11.48 0.42 5.92
N GLY A 103 10.42 0.74 5.15
CA GLY A 103 9.06 0.73 5.65
C GLY A 103 8.59 -0.64 6.12
N VAL A 104 8.89 -1.68 5.36
CA VAL A 104 8.54 -3.06 5.73
C VAL A 104 9.36 -3.53 6.94
N GLU A 105 10.63 -3.13 7.04
CA GLU A 105 11.47 -3.44 8.21
C GLU A 105 10.97 -2.75 9.50
N MET A 106 10.29 -1.61 9.42
CA MET A 106 9.62 -1.00 10.58
C MET A 106 8.63 -1.98 11.24
N ASP A 107 7.91 -2.79 10.48
CA ASP A 107 6.97 -3.78 11.01
C ASP A 107 7.64 -4.93 11.79
N LEU A 108 8.96 -5.10 11.66
CA LEU A 108 9.72 -6.07 12.46
C LEU A 108 10.02 -5.57 13.88
N THR A 109 10.02 -4.25 14.08
CA THR A 109 10.47 -3.62 15.33
C THR A 109 9.44 -2.69 15.97
N ILE A 110 8.53 -2.13 15.20
CA ILE A 110 7.55 -1.14 15.65
C ILE A 110 6.15 -1.75 15.58
N SER A 111 5.53 -1.96 16.72
CA SER A 111 4.17 -2.49 16.82
C SER A 111 3.16 -1.46 17.30
N ARG A 112 3.60 -0.26 17.70
CA ARG A 112 2.79 0.84 18.24
C ARG A 112 3.34 2.18 17.77
N TYR A 113 2.46 3.13 17.51
CA TYR A 113 2.79 4.50 17.10
C TYR A 113 2.28 5.48 18.14
N GLU A 114 3.18 6.27 18.74
CA GLU A 114 2.80 7.27 19.75
C GLU A 114 2.02 8.43 19.13
N THR A 115 2.43 8.87 17.93
CA THR A 115 1.84 10.04 17.24
C THR A 115 1.46 9.71 15.81
N PHE A 116 0.53 10.49 15.26
CA PHE A 116 0.22 10.42 13.83
C PHE A 116 1.42 10.78 12.94
N ALA A 117 2.29 11.68 13.40
CA ALA A 117 3.50 12.02 12.64
C ALA A 117 4.42 10.80 12.44
N ALA A 118 4.61 9.99 13.48
CA ALA A 118 5.38 8.75 13.38
C ALA A 118 4.68 7.70 12.48
N LEU A 119 3.36 7.57 12.58
CA LEU A 119 2.57 6.70 11.71
C LEU A 119 2.64 7.18 10.25
N ARG A 120 2.59 8.48 10.01
CA ARG A 120 2.67 9.05 8.66
C ARG A 120 4.00 8.69 7.97
N GLU A 121 5.11 8.66 8.70
CA GLU A 121 6.41 8.23 8.17
C GLU A 121 6.36 6.77 7.69
N TYR A 122 5.77 5.87 8.49
CA TYR A 122 5.52 4.50 8.07
C TYR A 122 4.63 4.44 6.82
N CYS A 123 3.48 5.14 6.84
CA CYS A 123 2.58 5.17 5.69
C CYS A 123 3.26 5.68 4.41
N TYR A 124 4.14 6.68 4.54
CA TYR A 124 4.92 7.18 3.42
C TYR A 124 5.79 6.06 2.81
N ARG A 125 6.53 5.34 3.64
CA ARG A 125 7.45 4.29 3.18
C ARG A 125 6.73 3.12 2.53
N VAL A 126 5.67 2.59 3.15
CA VAL A 126 4.97 1.40 2.65
C VAL A 126 3.93 1.67 1.57
N ALA A 127 3.57 2.94 1.32
CA ALA A 127 2.55 3.27 0.33
C ALA A 127 2.92 4.43 -0.60
N SER A 128 3.38 5.58 -0.08
CA SER A 128 3.76 6.71 -0.93
C SER A 128 5.00 6.40 -1.77
N ALA A 129 6.03 5.78 -1.20
CA ALA A 129 7.20 5.32 -1.93
C ALA A 129 6.83 4.31 -3.03
N VAL A 130 5.89 3.40 -2.76
CA VAL A 130 5.32 2.49 -3.76
C VAL A 130 4.61 3.27 -4.87
N GLY A 131 3.87 4.31 -4.52
CA GLY A 131 3.24 5.24 -5.46
C GLY A 131 4.26 5.94 -6.35
N LEU A 132 5.34 6.46 -5.77
CA LEU A 132 6.42 7.14 -6.50
C LEU A 132 7.09 6.24 -7.53
N VAL A 133 7.41 5.00 -7.19
CA VAL A 133 7.94 4.03 -8.16
C VAL A 133 6.90 3.69 -9.24
N SER A 134 5.63 3.55 -8.85
CA SER A 134 4.55 3.22 -9.80
C SER A 134 4.36 4.29 -10.87
N ILE A 135 4.44 5.57 -10.53
CA ILE A 135 4.26 6.66 -11.50
C ILE A 135 5.41 6.75 -12.50
N GLU A 136 6.65 6.37 -12.11
CA GLU A 136 7.77 6.26 -13.05
C GLU A 136 7.46 5.20 -14.14
N ILE A 137 6.87 4.07 -13.75
CA ILE A 137 6.46 3.01 -14.69
C ILE A 137 5.25 3.47 -15.53
N PHE A 138 4.28 4.17 -14.95
CA PHE A 138 3.12 4.68 -15.69
C PHE A 138 3.52 5.76 -16.70
N GLY A 139 4.55 6.53 -16.37
CA GLY A 139 5.05 7.67 -17.13
C GLY A 139 4.17 8.91 -16.90
N TYR A 140 4.81 10.01 -16.60
CA TYR A 140 4.18 11.31 -16.39
C TYR A 140 5.02 12.41 -17.05
N GLN A 141 4.41 13.58 -17.26
CA GLN A 141 5.07 14.74 -17.85
C GLN A 141 5.30 15.84 -16.81
N ASN A 142 4.34 16.01 -15.92
CA ASN A 142 4.37 17.09 -14.93
C ASN A 142 4.86 16.57 -13.56
N PRO A 143 5.94 17.16 -13.00
CA PRO A 143 6.48 16.75 -11.70
C PRO A 143 5.48 16.76 -10.54
N ALA A 144 4.37 17.51 -10.62
CA ALA A 144 3.30 17.50 -9.62
C ALA A 144 2.66 16.11 -9.45
N CYS A 145 2.85 15.18 -10.40
CA CYS A 145 2.47 13.78 -10.22
C CYS A 145 3.17 13.12 -9.02
N ARG A 146 4.31 13.62 -8.59
CA ARG A 146 5.00 13.09 -7.41
C ARG A 146 4.23 13.39 -6.13
N GLU A 147 3.75 14.64 -5.97
CA GLU A 147 2.87 15.02 -4.85
C GLU A 147 1.54 14.23 -4.91
N TYR A 148 0.97 14.09 -6.11
CA TYR A 148 -0.19 13.24 -6.30
C TYR A 148 0.04 11.81 -5.79
N ALA A 149 1.18 11.20 -6.12
CA ALA A 149 1.52 9.83 -5.70
C ALA A 149 1.73 9.73 -4.19
N ILE A 150 2.36 10.73 -3.57
CA ILE A 150 2.59 10.79 -2.12
C ILE A 150 1.26 10.85 -1.38
N GLU A 151 0.42 11.82 -1.71
CA GLU A 151 -0.85 12.04 -1.03
C GLU A 151 -1.82 10.86 -1.26
N LEU A 152 -1.85 10.29 -2.47
CA LEU A 152 -2.65 9.12 -2.73
C LEU A 152 -2.16 7.91 -1.93
N GLY A 153 -0.86 7.68 -1.85
CA GLY A 153 -0.27 6.60 -1.04
C GLY A 153 -0.71 6.70 0.42
N LEU A 154 -0.60 7.88 1.02
CA LEU A 154 -1.07 8.15 2.39
C LEU A 154 -2.57 7.86 2.55
N ALA A 155 -3.40 8.34 1.61
CA ALA A 155 -4.84 8.09 1.64
C ALA A 155 -5.19 6.59 1.61
N LEU A 156 -4.50 5.84 0.74
CA LEU A 156 -4.70 4.39 0.61
C LEU A 156 -4.28 3.66 1.89
N GLN A 157 -3.13 4.02 2.46
CA GLN A 157 -2.59 3.32 3.64
C GLN A 157 -3.40 3.63 4.90
N VAL A 158 -3.79 4.88 5.14
CA VAL A 158 -4.68 5.20 6.26
C VAL A 158 -6.02 4.45 6.11
N THR A 159 -6.56 4.36 4.89
CA THR A 159 -7.78 3.56 4.64
C THR A 159 -7.57 2.07 4.94
N ASN A 160 -6.40 1.49 4.62
CA ASN A 160 -6.06 0.11 4.97
C ASN A 160 -6.02 -0.08 6.49
N ILE A 161 -5.34 0.82 7.20
CA ILE A 161 -5.25 0.79 8.67
C ILE A 161 -6.65 0.80 9.30
N LEU A 162 -7.53 1.68 8.83
CA LEU A 162 -8.91 1.74 9.33
C LEU A 162 -9.70 0.47 9.04
N ARG A 163 -9.48 -0.16 7.90
CA ARG A 163 -10.14 -1.41 7.51
C ARG A 163 -9.69 -2.61 8.36
N ASP A 164 -8.40 -2.63 8.66
CA ASP A 164 -7.73 -3.85 9.14
C ASP A 164 -7.45 -3.82 10.65
N VAL A 165 -7.98 -2.84 11.42
CA VAL A 165 -7.75 -2.65 12.87
C VAL A 165 -7.81 -3.96 13.67
N ALA A 166 -8.85 -4.77 13.48
CA ALA A 166 -9.01 -6.02 14.21
C ALA A 166 -7.98 -7.09 13.77
N LYS A 167 -7.68 -7.15 12.48
CA LYS A 167 -6.68 -8.07 11.91
C LYS A 167 -5.27 -7.71 12.38
N ASP A 168 -4.95 -6.42 12.35
CA ASP A 168 -3.63 -5.92 12.75
C ASP A 168 -3.41 -6.15 14.26
N PHE A 169 -4.44 -5.90 15.06
CA PHE A 169 -4.39 -6.22 16.49
C PHE A 169 -4.16 -7.71 16.75
N ALA A 170 -4.84 -8.60 16.02
CA ALA A 170 -4.63 -10.05 16.12
C ALA A 170 -3.20 -10.47 15.76
N ASN A 171 -2.52 -9.69 14.91
CA ASN A 171 -1.10 -9.86 14.56
C ASN A 171 -0.15 -9.11 15.51
N GLY A 172 -0.64 -8.60 16.64
CA GLY A 172 0.15 -7.90 17.64
C GLY A 172 0.46 -6.43 17.33
N ARG A 173 -0.11 -5.86 16.27
CA ARG A 173 0.15 -4.49 15.79
C ARG A 173 -1.04 -3.56 16.05
N ILE A 174 -0.78 -2.33 16.47
CA ILE A 174 -1.77 -1.23 16.56
C ILE A 174 -1.21 -0.03 15.81
N TYR A 175 -1.81 0.28 14.65
CA TYR A 175 -1.44 1.44 13.85
C TYR A 175 -2.22 2.70 14.25
N LEU A 176 -3.34 2.59 14.99
CA LEU A 176 -4.03 3.78 15.51
C LEU A 176 -3.10 4.54 16.47
N PRO A 177 -2.82 5.85 16.23
CA PRO A 177 -1.90 6.61 17.08
C PRO A 177 -2.37 6.66 18.54
N ARG A 178 -1.45 6.45 19.46
CA ARG A 178 -1.76 6.45 20.90
C ARG A 178 -2.32 7.80 21.37
N GLU A 179 -1.79 8.91 20.83
CA GLU A 179 -2.31 10.26 21.11
C GLU A 179 -3.79 10.37 20.75
N ASP A 180 -4.23 9.81 19.62
CA ASP A 180 -5.60 9.86 19.16
C ASP A 180 -6.48 8.89 19.97
N MET A 181 -6.01 7.69 20.25
CA MET A 181 -6.70 6.75 21.15
C MET A 181 -6.96 7.42 22.52
N THR A 182 -5.95 8.09 23.08
CA THR A 182 -6.06 8.84 24.35
C THR A 182 -7.07 9.99 24.24
N ARG A 183 -7.02 10.76 23.15
CA ARG A 183 -7.93 11.87 22.87
C ARG A 183 -9.40 11.46 22.91
N PHE A 184 -9.70 10.25 22.42
CA PHE A 184 -11.07 9.71 22.39
C PHE A 184 -11.38 8.78 23.56
N ASN A 185 -10.51 8.71 24.59
CA ASN A 185 -10.63 7.81 25.74
C ASN A 185 -10.86 6.34 25.35
N TYR A 186 -10.17 5.87 24.30
CA TYR A 186 -10.20 4.51 23.80
C TYR A 186 -8.84 3.85 24.05
N THR A 187 -8.84 2.74 24.77
CA THR A 187 -7.61 2.10 25.24
C THR A 187 -7.26 0.83 24.46
N GLU A 188 -6.03 0.33 24.61
CA GLU A 188 -5.65 -0.99 24.07
C GLU A 188 -6.50 -2.13 24.70
N VAL A 189 -6.97 -1.96 25.93
CA VAL A 189 -7.87 -2.92 26.58
C VAL A 189 -9.24 -2.92 25.90
N ASP A 190 -9.78 -1.73 25.58
CA ASP A 190 -11.02 -1.63 24.80
C ASP A 190 -10.87 -2.28 23.42
N LEU A 191 -9.72 -2.05 22.76
CA LEU A 191 -9.39 -2.64 21.45
C LEU A 191 -9.30 -4.17 21.53
N ALA A 192 -8.61 -4.69 22.55
CA ALA A 192 -8.48 -6.13 22.81
C ALA A 192 -9.83 -6.81 23.06
N ALA A 193 -10.74 -6.12 23.74
CA ALA A 193 -12.10 -6.59 23.99
C ALA A 193 -13.04 -6.39 22.78
N GLY A 194 -12.59 -5.76 21.70
CA GLY A 194 -13.41 -5.46 20.52
C GLY A 194 -14.57 -4.50 20.83
N ILE A 195 -14.39 -3.57 21.80
CA ILE A 195 -15.42 -2.63 22.19
C ILE A 195 -15.75 -1.67 21.06
N HIS A 196 -16.94 -1.79 20.53
CA HIS A 196 -17.47 -0.94 19.45
C HIS A 196 -18.54 -0.01 19.99
N ASP A 197 -18.12 1.11 20.56
CA ASP A 197 -18.99 2.15 21.12
C ASP A 197 -18.76 3.52 20.44
N ASP A 198 -19.40 4.57 20.94
CA ASP A 198 -19.28 5.91 20.35
C ASP A 198 -17.86 6.50 20.47
N ARG A 199 -17.04 6.06 21.45
CA ARG A 199 -15.63 6.48 21.56
C ARG A 199 -14.83 5.94 20.37
N PHE A 200 -14.97 4.66 20.10
CA PHE A 200 -14.35 4.02 18.93
C PHE A 200 -14.80 4.65 17.62
N VAL A 201 -16.11 4.84 17.46
CA VAL A 201 -16.65 5.43 16.22
C VAL A 201 -16.10 6.84 15.99
N ARG A 202 -16.02 7.69 17.05
CA ARG A 202 -15.44 9.04 16.94
C ARG A 202 -13.94 9.00 16.61
N LEU A 203 -13.18 8.09 17.20
CA LEU A 203 -11.76 7.88 16.86
C LEU A 203 -11.62 7.53 15.40
N MET A 204 -12.37 6.54 14.91
CA MET A 204 -12.31 6.10 13.53
C MET A 204 -12.77 7.18 12.54
N GLN A 205 -13.77 7.98 12.89
CA GLN A 205 -14.21 9.14 12.09
C GLN A 205 -13.13 10.22 12.01
N PHE A 206 -12.41 10.47 13.09
CA PHE A 206 -11.30 11.41 13.11
C PHE A 206 -10.16 10.95 12.18
N GLU A 207 -9.79 9.69 12.25
CA GLU A 207 -8.79 9.11 11.34
C GLU A 207 -9.27 9.08 9.88
N ALA A 208 -10.55 8.78 9.64
CA ALA A 208 -11.15 8.83 8.30
C ALA A 208 -11.10 10.25 7.71
N GLY A 209 -11.23 11.28 8.56
CA GLY A 209 -11.03 12.68 8.16
C GLY A 209 -9.65 12.94 7.57
N ARG A 210 -8.59 12.35 8.17
CA ARG A 210 -7.21 12.41 7.61
C ARG A 210 -7.13 11.75 6.23
N ALA A 211 -7.72 10.55 6.09
CA ALA A 211 -7.75 9.86 4.80
C ALA A 211 -8.48 10.69 3.72
N HIS A 212 -9.63 11.29 4.05
CA HIS A 212 -10.36 12.17 3.14
C HIS A 212 -9.54 13.38 2.72
N GLU A 213 -8.81 14.00 3.66
CA GLU A 213 -7.92 15.13 3.36
C GLU A 213 -6.82 14.72 2.38
N TYR A 214 -6.17 13.57 2.57
CA TYR A 214 -5.19 13.05 1.63
C TYR A 214 -5.79 12.75 0.25
N PHE A 215 -6.98 12.18 0.16
CA PHE A 215 -7.67 11.99 -1.13
C PHE A 215 -7.95 13.33 -1.81
N ARG A 216 -8.33 14.37 -1.05
CA ARG A 216 -8.59 15.71 -1.58
C ARG A 216 -7.31 16.35 -2.11
N GLN A 217 -6.22 16.26 -1.36
CA GLN A 217 -4.90 16.79 -1.75
C GLN A 217 -4.38 16.07 -2.98
N ALA A 218 -4.43 14.75 -3.02
CA ALA A 218 -4.08 13.97 -4.21
C ALA A 218 -4.86 14.46 -5.44
N ALA A 219 -6.17 14.62 -5.33
CA ALA A 219 -6.98 15.09 -6.45
C ALA A 219 -6.60 16.50 -6.94
N ALA A 220 -6.14 17.38 -6.03
CA ALA A 220 -5.69 18.72 -6.36
C ALA A 220 -4.33 18.73 -7.10
N PHE A 221 -3.43 17.81 -6.76
CA PHE A 221 -2.12 17.71 -7.39
C PHE A 221 -2.11 17.00 -8.75
N LEU A 222 -3.19 16.29 -9.14
CA LEU A 222 -3.21 15.53 -10.38
C LEU A 222 -3.28 16.46 -11.61
N PRO A 223 -2.19 16.58 -12.40
CA PRO A 223 -2.18 17.44 -13.58
C PRO A 223 -3.14 16.94 -14.65
N ARG A 224 -3.72 17.86 -15.39
CA ARG A 224 -4.71 17.53 -16.45
C ARG A 224 -4.11 16.67 -17.54
N GLU A 225 -2.88 17.00 -17.97
CA GLU A 225 -2.10 16.31 -19.00
C GLU A 225 -1.77 14.86 -18.63
N ASP A 226 -1.63 14.57 -17.33
CA ASP A 226 -1.25 13.25 -16.84
C ASP A 226 -2.43 12.37 -16.38
N ARG A 227 -3.67 12.87 -16.48
CA ARG A 227 -4.86 12.07 -16.08
C ARG A 227 -4.95 10.74 -16.80
N ARG A 228 -4.52 10.69 -18.05
CA ARG A 228 -4.57 9.46 -18.86
C ARG A 228 -3.51 8.44 -18.41
N SER A 229 -2.29 8.88 -18.18
CA SER A 229 -1.20 8.01 -17.69
C SER A 229 -1.47 7.54 -16.25
N MET A 230 -2.08 8.38 -15.41
CA MET A 230 -2.44 8.07 -14.01
C MET A 230 -3.80 7.37 -13.85
N ILE A 231 -4.42 6.86 -14.92
CA ILE A 231 -5.76 6.24 -14.84
C ILE A 231 -5.78 5.05 -13.87
N GLY A 232 -4.72 4.24 -13.81
CA GLY A 232 -4.61 3.14 -12.86
C GLY A 232 -4.65 3.61 -11.41
N ALA A 233 -3.91 4.66 -11.08
CA ALA A 233 -3.92 5.27 -9.75
C ALA A 233 -5.28 5.89 -9.41
N GLN A 234 -5.95 6.54 -10.37
CA GLN A 234 -7.31 7.08 -10.18
C GLN A 234 -8.36 5.98 -9.94
N ILE A 235 -8.22 4.82 -10.58
CA ILE A 235 -9.06 3.65 -10.31
C ILE A 235 -8.86 3.19 -8.86
N MET A 236 -7.62 3.07 -8.40
CA MET A 236 -7.32 2.73 -7.01
C MET A 236 -7.90 3.74 -6.03
N ALA A 237 -7.70 5.05 -6.28
CA ALA A 237 -8.29 6.12 -5.49
C ALA A 237 -9.82 5.97 -5.37
N SER A 238 -10.50 5.71 -6.49
CA SER A 238 -11.96 5.55 -6.53
C SER A 238 -12.45 4.33 -5.73
N ILE A 239 -11.74 3.19 -5.82
CA ILE A 239 -12.06 1.96 -5.10
C ILE A 239 -11.88 2.17 -3.59
N TYR A 240 -10.75 2.74 -3.18
CA TYR A 240 -10.44 2.93 -1.76
C TYR A 240 -11.31 4.01 -1.11
N HIS A 241 -11.60 5.09 -1.82
CA HIS A 241 -12.54 6.10 -1.34
C HIS A 241 -13.97 5.53 -1.16
N ALA A 242 -14.41 4.63 -2.05
CA ALA A 242 -15.68 3.91 -1.88
C ALA A 242 -15.65 2.96 -0.68
N LEU A 243 -14.51 2.28 -0.44
CA LEU A 243 -14.31 1.42 0.71
C LEU A 243 -14.36 2.21 2.03
N LEU A 244 -13.69 3.36 2.08
CA LEU A 244 -13.71 4.26 3.24
C LEU A 244 -15.14 4.70 3.56
N ARG A 245 -15.89 5.18 2.56
CA ARG A 245 -17.30 5.56 2.73
C ARG A 245 -18.19 4.41 3.20
N GLN A 246 -17.93 3.19 2.73
CA GLN A 246 -18.67 2.02 3.20
C GLN A 246 -18.41 1.74 4.69
N MET A 247 -17.18 1.92 5.16
CA MET A 247 -16.82 1.80 6.58
C MET A 247 -17.53 2.89 7.43
N GLU A 248 -17.53 4.13 6.95
CA GLU A 248 -18.21 5.25 7.63
C GLU A 248 -19.71 5.01 7.75
N GLN A 249 -20.37 4.63 6.65
CA GLN A 249 -21.83 4.34 6.64
C GLN A 249 -22.22 3.21 7.58
N ASP A 250 -21.34 2.26 7.78
CA ASP A 250 -21.50 1.10 8.67
C ASP A 250 -20.92 1.35 10.07
N ARG A 251 -20.54 2.60 10.38
CA ARG A 251 -19.95 3.00 11.68
C ARG A 251 -18.72 2.15 12.04
N PHE A 252 -17.89 1.79 11.05
CA PHE A 252 -16.62 1.06 11.23
C PHE A 252 -16.75 -0.26 12.03
N ARG A 253 -17.61 -1.16 11.62
CA ARG A 253 -17.81 -2.48 12.28
C ARG A 253 -16.65 -3.46 12.00
N VAL A 254 -15.41 -3.00 12.09
CA VAL A 254 -14.19 -3.73 11.69
C VAL A 254 -13.91 -4.97 12.54
N PHE A 255 -14.46 -5.08 13.74
CA PHE A 255 -14.33 -6.27 14.60
C PHE A 255 -15.15 -7.45 14.10
N ASN A 256 -16.29 -7.18 13.45
CA ASN A 256 -17.26 -8.20 13.04
C ASN A 256 -17.45 -8.30 11.54
N ARG A 257 -16.76 -7.44 10.77
CA ARG A 257 -16.95 -7.36 9.31
C ARG A 257 -15.64 -7.09 8.58
N GLN A 258 -15.40 -7.87 7.52
CA GLN A 258 -14.35 -7.59 6.55
C GLN A 258 -14.92 -6.73 5.41
N TYR A 259 -14.33 -5.54 5.20
CA TYR A 259 -14.75 -4.64 4.15
C TYR A 259 -14.03 -4.95 2.83
N ARG A 260 -14.79 -5.30 1.83
CA ARG A 260 -14.32 -5.57 0.46
C ARG A 260 -15.38 -5.13 -0.54
N LEU A 261 -14.97 -4.44 -1.58
CA LEU A 261 -15.89 -4.18 -2.70
C LEU A 261 -16.08 -5.44 -3.53
N SER A 262 -17.31 -5.69 -3.99
CA SER A 262 -17.61 -6.77 -4.91
C SER A 262 -16.87 -6.57 -6.25
N LYS A 263 -16.63 -7.64 -6.99
CA LYS A 263 -16.02 -7.57 -8.33
C LYS A 263 -16.81 -6.63 -9.24
N LEU A 264 -18.13 -6.69 -9.21
CA LEU A 264 -19.01 -5.82 -10.00
C LEU A 264 -18.82 -4.34 -9.64
N ALA A 265 -18.77 -3.99 -8.33
CA ALA A 265 -18.50 -2.63 -7.88
C ALA A 265 -17.14 -2.13 -8.39
N LYS A 266 -16.09 -2.97 -8.32
CA LYS A 266 -14.76 -2.62 -8.85
C LYS A 266 -14.81 -2.36 -10.37
N PHE A 267 -15.50 -3.20 -11.14
CA PHE A 267 -15.68 -2.97 -12.59
C PHE A 267 -16.42 -1.67 -12.89
N LEU A 268 -17.43 -1.31 -12.11
CA LEU A 268 -18.12 -0.04 -12.25
C LEU A 268 -17.20 1.16 -11.99
N HIS A 269 -16.31 1.07 -10.98
CA HIS A 269 -15.29 2.10 -10.73
C HIS A 269 -14.30 2.22 -11.88
N VAL A 270 -13.84 1.12 -12.45
CA VAL A 270 -12.98 1.10 -13.65
C VAL A 270 -13.69 1.79 -14.82
N GLY A 271 -14.92 1.38 -15.14
CA GLY A 271 -15.70 1.95 -16.24
C GLY A 271 -15.92 3.47 -16.11
N ARG A 272 -16.28 3.93 -14.90
CA ARG A 272 -16.46 5.36 -14.61
C ARG A 272 -15.19 6.18 -14.81
N GLN A 273 -14.04 5.66 -14.39
CA GLN A 273 -12.78 6.38 -14.56
C GLN A 273 -12.34 6.42 -16.02
N LEU A 274 -12.49 5.31 -16.76
CA LEU A 274 -12.19 5.28 -18.20
C LEU A 274 -13.05 6.27 -19.01
N LEU A 275 -14.30 6.50 -18.61
CA LEU A 275 -15.18 7.48 -19.27
C LEU A 275 -14.78 8.94 -18.98
N LYS A 276 -14.16 9.24 -17.84
CA LYS A 276 -13.71 10.60 -17.49
C LYS A 276 -12.43 11.05 -18.21
N VAL A 277 -11.68 10.12 -18.76
CA VAL A 277 -10.37 10.37 -19.38
C VAL A 277 -10.44 10.32 -20.91
N ARG A 278 -11.64 10.03 -21.46
CA ARG A 278 -11.95 10.24 -22.87
C ARG A 278 -12.26 11.70 -23.16
#